data_7c7b08ba3ab72475734897567dd6f02b
#
_entry.id   7c7b08ba3ab72475734897567dd6f02b
#
_cell.length_a   1.000
_cell.length_b   1.000
_cell.length_c   1.000
_cell.angle_alpha   90.00
_cell.angle_beta   90.00
_cell.angle_gamma   90.00
#
_symmetry.space_group_name_H-M   'P 1'
#
loop_
_entity.id
_entity.type
_entity.pdbx_description
1 polymer ?
#
loop_
_entity_poly.entity_id
_entity_poly.type
_entity_poly.pdbx_seq_one_letter_code
_entity_poly.pdbx_strand_id
1 'polypeptide(L)'
;MIDVNSSVLQAYYEVIDGLDIPVYEGEEPDNVLDKIYVVLNDAVSNETSTDNSSDLQMTIQVSIHSWEHKYNNSKQLNLTAGQILSAIKPTSTSVLDLSGFGLQMLNLTLQTDRTDRLGELSGRIYITRNLIFKQDIFITS
;
A
#
# COMPACT_ATOMS: atom_id res chain seq x y z
N MET A 1 -1.44 -9.49 -23.40
CA MET A 1 -1.30 -8.22 -22.65
C MET A 1 -1.23 -8.52 -21.17
N ILE A 2 -0.31 -7.90 -20.48
CA ILE A 2 -0.13 -8.08 -19.04
C ILE A 2 -1.01 -7.07 -18.31
N ASP A 3 -1.77 -7.55 -17.33
CA ASP A 3 -2.49 -6.65 -16.43
C ASP A 3 -1.52 -6.12 -15.38
N VAL A 4 -0.94 -4.96 -15.66
CA VAL A 4 0.08 -4.34 -14.81
C VAL A 4 -0.48 -3.99 -13.43
N ASN A 5 -1.70 -3.47 -13.38
CA ASN A 5 -2.32 -3.06 -12.11
C ASN A 5 -2.48 -4.25 -11.16
N SER A 6 -3.04 -5.35 -11.64
CA SER A 6 -3.21 -6.56 -10.83
C SER A 6 -1.88 -7.13 -10.38
N SER A 7 -0.87 -7.13 -11.25
CA SER A 7 0.45 -7.66 -10.92
C SER A 7 1.13 -6.84 -9.83
N VAL A 8 1.08 -5.52 -9.93
CA VAL A 8 1.68 -4.65 -8.92
C VAL A 8 0.93 -4.74 -7.60
N LEU A 9 -0.41 -4.74 -7.64
CA LEU A 9 -1.22 -4.95 -6.43
C LEU A 9 -0.87 -6.27 -5.75
N GLN A 10 -0.71 -7.35 -6.54
CA GLN A 10 -0.35 -8.65 -6.00
C GLN A 10 1.01 -8.63 -5.31
N ALA A 11 1.97 -7.90 -5.86
CA ALA A 11 3.29 -7.76 -5.23
C ALA A 11 3.19 -7.05 -3.88
N TYR A 12 2.43 -5.98 -3.80
CA TYR A 12 2.17 -5.30 -2.52
C TYR A 12 1.44 -6.20 -1.53
N TYR A 13 0.44 -6.93 -2.02
CA TYR A 13 -0.30 -7.88 -1.20
C TYR A 13 0.62 -8.91 -0.56
N GLU A 14 1.50 -9.52 -1.34
CA GLU A 14 2.41 -10.56 -0.86
C GLU A 14 3.37 -10.04 0.21
N VAL A 15 3.88 -8.82 0.03
CA VAL A 15 4.78 -8.21 1.01
C VAL A 15 4.06 -7.99 2.35
N ILE A 16 2.85 -7.45 2.31
CA ILE A 16 2.09 -7.12 3.53
C ILE A 16 1.57 -8.39 4.19
N ASP A 17 1.05 -9.32 3.40
CA ASP A 17 0.57 -10.61 3.91
C ASP A 17 1.69 -11.39 4.62
N GLY A 18 2.91 -11.29 4.12
CA GLY A 18 4.08 -11.90 4.74
C GLY A 18 4.44 -11.34 6.12
N LEU A 19 3.88 -10.20 6.50
CA LEU A 19 4.04 -9.59 7.82
C LEU A 19 2.98 -10.05 8.84
N ASP A 20 2.10 -10.98 8.45
CA ASP A 20 0.96 -11.44 9.25
C ASP A 20 -0.04 -10.32 9.56
N ILE A 21 -0.16 -9.36 8.68
CA ILE A 21 -1.14 -8.28 8.77
C ILE A 21 -2.30 -8.61 7.84
N PRO A 22 -3.56 -8.63 8.32
CA PRO A 22 -4.71 -8.83 7.43
C PRO A 22 -4.74 -7.78 6.33
N VAL A 23 -4.80 -8.21 5.08
CA VAL A 23 -4.78 -7.33 3.93
C VAL A 23 -5.89 -7.72 2.96
N TYR A 24 -6.59 -6.72 2.45
CA TYR A 24 -7.73 -6.87 1.55
C TYR A 24 -7.54 -5.98 0.33
N GLU A 25 -8.05 -6.41 -0.79
CA GLU A 25 -8.00 -5.62 -2.02
C GLU A 25 -9.37 -5.00 -2.29
N GLY A 26 -9.40 -3.68 -2.43
CA GLY A 26 -10.57 -2.94 -2.91
C GLY A 26 -11.64 -2.64 -1.87
N GLU A 27 -11.97 -3.54 -0.98
CA GLU A 27 -13.08 -3.38 -0.06
C GLU A 27 -12.70 -3.64 1.39
N GLU A 28 -13.35 -2.90 2.29
CA GLU A 28 -13.18 -3.12 3.71
C GLU A 28 -13.95 -4.37 4.14
N PRO A 29 -13.37 -5.20 5.02
CA PRO A 29 -14.09 -6.34 5.57
C PRO A 29 -15.18 -5.89 6.55
N ASP A 30 -16.23 -6.68 6.65
CA ASP A 30 -17.28 -6.44 7.64
C ASP A 30 -16.79 -6.82 9.06
N ASN A 31 -17.23 -6.06 10.05
CA ASN A 31 -17.08 -6.39 11.48
C ASN A 31 -15.63 -6.58 11.99
N VAL A 32 -14.73 -5.67 11.64
CA VAL A 32 -13.33 -5.73 12.09
C VAL A 32 -13.05 -4.63 13.12
N LEU A 33 -13.76 -4.68 14.26
CA LEU A 33 -13.70 -3.60 15.26
C LEU A 33 -12.44 -3.60 16.12
N ASP A 34 -11.76 -4.73 16.28
CA ASP A 34 -10.65 -4.87 17.22
C ASP A 34 -9.32 -5.20 16.58
N LYS A 35 -9.25 -5.14 15.26
CA LYS A 35 -8.05 -5.58 14.54
C LYS A 35 -7.52 -4.48 13.64
N ILE A 36 -6.20 -4.41 13.53
CA ILE A 36 -5.56 -3.64 12.49
C ILE A 36 -5.67 -4.43 11.19
N TYR A 37 -6.02 -3.75 10.13
CA TYR A 37 -6.06 -4.35 8.81
C TYR A 37 -5.66 -3.32 7.75
N VAL A 38 -5.32 -3.82 6.57
CA VAL A 38 -4.89 -3.00 5.43
C VAL A 38 -5.83 -3.21 4.27
N VAL A 39 -6.18 -2.14 3.58
CA VAL A 39 -6.90 -2.19 2.32
C VAL A 39 -5.99 -1.62 1.23
N LEU A 40 -5.81 -2.38 0.16
CA LEU A 40 -5.01 -1.98 -0.99
C LEU A 40 -5.90 -1.52 -2.13
N ASN A 41 -5.57 -0.38 -2.70
CA ASN A 41 -6.25 0.14 -3.88
C ASN A 41 -5.22 0.64 -4.90
N ASP A 42 -5.49 0.39 -6.18
CA ASP A 42 -4.79 1.10 -7.24
C ASP A 42 -5.48 2.45 -7.43
N ALA A 43 -4.73 3.53 -7.34
CA ALA A 43 -5.32 4.85 -7.41
C ALA A 43 -5.39 5.36 -8.86
N VAL A 44 -4.26 5.41 -9.54
CA VAL A 44 -4.20 5.91 -10.92
C VAL A 44 -3.08 5.18 -11.66
N SER A 45 -3.34 4.89 -12.93
CA SER A 45 -2.36 4.31 -13.83
C SER A 45 -2.32 5.17 -15.09
N ASN A 46 -1.17 5.78 -15.37
CA ASN A 46 -0.96 6.61 -16.53
C ASN A 46 0.19 6.07 -17.37
N GLU A 47 -0.07 5.92 -18.66
CA GLU A 47 0.97 5.55 -19.59
C GLU A 47 1.83 6.77 -19.88
N THR A 48 3.13 6.69 -19.61
CA THR A 48 4.08 7.77 -19.83
C THR A 48 4.95 7.55 -21.05
N SER A 49 4.64 6.52 -21.83
CA SER A 49 5.47 6.16 -22.97
C SER A 49 5.43 7.22 -24.07
N THR A 50 6.60 7.52 -24.60
CA THR A 50 6.75 8.23 -25.86
C THR A 50 7.38 7.26 -26.84
N ASP A 51 6.76 7.12 -27.99
CA ASP A 51 7.21 6.27 -29.11
C ASP A 51 7.27 4.78 -28.75
N ASN A 52 8.40 4.24 -28.36
CA ASN A 52 8.58 2.79 -28.19
C ASN A 52 8.75 2.34 -26.77
N SER A 53 8.62 3.22 -25.79
CA SER A 53 8.77 2.82 -24.40
C SER A 53 7.48 2.21 -23.87
N SER A 54 7.62 1.22 -22.99
CA SER A 54 6.51 0.54 -22.35
C SER A 54 6.44 0.89 -20.87
N ASP A 55 6.68 2.16 -20.56
CA ASP A 55 6.70 2.65 -19.19
C ASP A 55 5.30 3.07 -18.76
N LEU A 56 4.92 2.67 -17.57
CA LEU A 56 3.67 3.08 -16.93
C LEU A 56 3.99 3.74 -15.60
N GLN A 57 3.36 4.88 -15.36
CA GLN A 57 3.39 5.51 -14.06
C GLN A 57 2.10 5.17 -13.34
N MET A 58 2.20 4.63 -12.12
CA MET A 58 1.01 4.27 -11.36
C MET A 58 1.20 4.56 -9.88
N THR A 59 0.09 4.63 -9.17
CA THR A 59 0.07 4.78 -7.72
C THR A 59 -0.69 3.63 -7.08
N ILE A 60 -0.20 3.21 -5.91
CA ILE A 60 -0.87 2.23 -5.06
C ILE A 60 -1.14 2.90 -3.74
N GLN A 61 -2.37 2.78 -3.26
CA GLN A 61 -2.75 3.28 -1.95
C GLN A 61 -2.80 2.12 -0.96
N VAL A 62 -2.04 2.25 0.11
CA VAL A 62 -2.03 1.34 1.24
C VAL A 62 -2.73 2.05 2.39
N SER A 63 -3.95 1.64 2.71
CA SER A 63 -4.73 2.23 3.79
C SER A 63 -4.70 1.32 4.99
N ILE A 64 -4.13 1.78 6.09
CA ILE A 64 -4.04 1.04 7.34
C ILE A 64 -5.15 1.53 8.25
N HIS A 65 -6.00 0.61 8.68
CA HIS A 65 -7.16 0.90 9.52
C HIS A 65 -6.96 0.33 10.91
N SER A 66 -7.25 1.11 11.93
CA SER A 66 -7.09 0.68 13.31
C SER A 66 -8.14 1.31 14.22
N TRP A 67 -8.64 0.50 15.17
CA TRP A 67 -9.37 0.99 16.31
C TRP A 67 -8.42 1.07 17.49
N GLU A 68 -8.05 2.28 17.87
CA GLU A 68 -7.09 2.52 18.94
C GLU A 68 -7.78 2.95 20.22
N HIS A 69 -7.20 2.61 21.35
CA HIS A 69 -7.64 3.14 22.63
C HIS A 69 -7.39 4.65 22.66
N LYS A 70 -8.34 5.41 23.18
CA LYS A 70 -8.32 6.88 23.17
C LYS A 70 -7.00 7.48 23.69
N TYR A 71 -6.33 6.81 24.61
CA TYR A 71 -5.11 7.32 25.24
C TYR A 71 -3.81 6.76 24.67
N ASN A 72 -3.88 5.88 23.67
CA ASN A 72 -2.69 5.23 23.09
C ASN A 72 -2.04 6.03 21.96
N ASN A 73 -2.65 7.13 21.54
CA ASN A 73 -2.07 8.07 20.59
C ASN A 73 -1.55 7.44 19.31
N SER A 74 -2.36 6.55 18.71
CA SER A 74 -2.06 5.88 17.42
C SER A 74 -0.85 4.96 17.45
N LYS A 75 -0.50 4.41 18.59
CA LYS A 75 0.69 3.60 18.77
C LYS A 75 0.71 2.36 17.85
N GLN A 76 -0.39 1.59 17.84
CA GLN A 76 -0.47 0.38 17.02
C GLN A 76 -0.47 0.70 15.53
N LEU A 77 -1.19 1.73 15.14
CA LEU A 77 -1.23 2.21 13.77
C LEU A 77 0.17 2.54 13.27
N ASN A 78 0.93 3.30 14.05
CA ASN A 78 2.26 3.74 13.68
C ASN A 78 3.28 2.59 13.65
N LEU A 79 3.17 1.64 14.57
CA LEU A 79 4.01 0.44 14.55
C LEU A 79 3.77 -0.37 13.28
N THR A 80 2.51 -0.59 12.93
CA THR A 80 2.14 -1.33 11.72
C THR A 80 2.60 -0.61 10.46
N ALA A 81 2.42 0.70 10.40
CA ALA A 81 2.90 1.51 9.28
C ALA A 81 4.42 1.41 9.12
N GLY A 82 5.14 1.45 10.23
CA GLY A 82 6.61 1.28 10.21
C GLY A 82 7.04 -0.07 9.66
N GLN A 83 6.35 -1.14 10.05
CA GLN A 83 6.63 -2.47 9.52
C GLN A 83 6.40 -2.54 8.01
N ILE A 84 5.29 -1.97 7.55
CA ILE A 84 4.94 -1.96 6.12
C ILE A 84 5.96 -1.13 5.33
N LEU A 85 6.29 0.06 5.80
CA LEU A 85 7.27 0.92 5.14
C LEU A 85 8.65 0.25 5.06
N SER A 86 9.08 -0.40 6.13
CA SER A 86 10.36 -1.11 6.14
C SER A 86 10.37 -2.33 5.22
N ALA A 87 9.23 -2.98 5.03
CA ALA A 87 9.12 -4.13 4.14
C ALA A 87 9.06 -3.72 2.67
N ILE A 88 8.31 -2.66 2.36
CA ILE A 88 8.15 -2.19 0.97
C ILE A 88 9.38 -1.40 0.51
N LYS A 89 9.90 -0.53 1.37
CA LYS A 89 10.99 0.38 0.99
C LYS A 89 12.01 0.48 2.13
N PRO A 90 12.83 -0.57 2.32
CA PRO A 90 13.81 -0.57 3.40
C PRO A 90 14.91 0.50 3.24
N THR A 91 15.20 0.94 2.01
CA THR A 91 16.13 2.04 1.75
C THR A 91 15.50 3.03 0.77
N SER A 92 16.12 4.21 0.63
CA SER A 92 15.61 5.26 -0.26
C SER A 92 15.60 4.87 -1.73
N THR A 93 16.39 3.88 -2.11
CA THR A 93 16.51 3.41 -3.50
C THR A 93 15.84 2.05 -3.74
N SER A 94 15.19 1.49 -2.73
CA SER A 94 14.55 0.17 -2.86
C SER A 94 13.38 0.21 -3.81
N VAL A 95 13.21 -0.91 -4.54
CA VAL A 95 12.05 -1.17 -5.38
C VAL A 95 11.58 -2.60 -5.11
N LEU A 96 10.33 -2.90 -5.48
CA LEU A 96 9.83 -4.27 -5.36
C LEU A 96 10.29 -5.11 -6.55
N ASP A 97 10.50 -6.40 -6.32
CA ASP A 97 10.85 -7.34 -7.38
C ASP A 97 9.58 -7.79 -8.09
N LEU A 98 9.43 -7.36 -9.34
CA LEU A 98 8.30 -7.70 -10.19
C LEU A 98 8.68 -8.67 -11.31
N SER A 99 9.86 -9.29 -11.23
CA SER A 99 10.37 -10.16 -12.30
C SER A 99 9.46 -11.35 -12.58
N GLY A 100 8.78 -11.88 -11.57
CA GLY A 100 7.83 -12.98 -11.74
C GLY A 100 6.59 -12.63 -12.56
N PHE A 101 6.33 -11.33 -12.77
CA PHE A 101 5.19 -10.85 -13.55
C PHE A 101 5.59 -10.32 -14.93
N GLY A 102 6.88 -10.45 -15.31
CA GLY A 102 7.37 -9.85 -16.55
C GLY A 102 7.47 -8.33 -16.50
N LEU A 103 7.69 -7.78 -15.32
CA LEU A 103 7.74 -6.35 -15.07
C LEU A 103 9.00 -5.98 -14.31
N GLN A 104 9.38 -4.71 -14.41
CA GLN A 104 10.46 -4.13 -13.61
C GLN A 104 9.98 -2.81 -13.01
N MET A 105 10.14 -2.66 -11.70
CA MET A 105 9.89 -1.40 -11.03
C MET A 105 11.15 -0.55 -11.12
N LEU A 106 11.06 0.59 -11.79
CA LEU A 106 12.21 1.46 -12.03
C LEU A 106 12.49 2.36 -10.85
N ASN A 107 11.45 2.80 -10.17
CA ASN A 107 11.56 3.61 -8.96
C ASN A 107 10.33 3.39 -8.09
N LEU A 108 10.44 3.83 -6.84
CA LEU A 108 9.36 3.73 -5.87
C LEU A 108 9.49 4.91 -4.91
N THR A 109 8.45 5.72 -4.82
CA THR A 109 8.43 6.91 -3.98
C THR A 109 7.20 6.90 -3.10
N LEU A 110 7.37 7.17 -1.82
CA LEU A 110 6.25 7.45 -0.93
C LEU A 110 5.78 8.88 -1.21
N GLN A 111 4.69 9.01 -1.93
CA GLN A 111 4.16 10.30 -2.37
C GLN A 111 3.38 11.00 -1.27
N THR A 112 2.58 10.24 -0.51
CA THR A 112 1.72 10.78 0.53
C THR A 112 1.72 9.84 1.72
N ASP A 113 1.76 10.42 2.91
CA ASP A 113 1.62 9.72 4.18
C ASP A 113 0.73 10.59 5.07
N ARG A 114 -0.51 10.17 5.23
CA ARG A 114 -1.52 10.97 5.94
C ARG A 114 -2.29 10.12 6.93
N THR A 115 -2.44 10.66 8.14
CA THR A 115 -3.24 10.04 9.19
C THR A 115 -4.54 10.81 9.36
N ASP A 116 -5.66 10.09 9.31
CA ASP A 116 -7.00 10.66 9.48
C ASP A 116 -7.70 9.99 10.66
N ARG A 117 -8.31 10.81 11.50
CA ARG A 117 -9.18 10.34 12.57
C ARG A 117 -10.61 10.36 12.05
N LEU A 118 -11.22 9.19 11.95
CA LEU A 118 -12.53 9.05 11.30
C LEU A 118 -13.71 9.00 12.26
N GLY A 119 -13.48 8.60 13.52
CA GLY A 119 -14.57 8.55 14.48
C GLY A 119 -14.13 8.06 15.84
N GLU A 120 -15.10 8.03 16.77
CA GLU A 120 -14.89 7.59 18.14
C GLU A 120 -16.10 6.78 18.58
N LEU A 121 -15.84 5.64 19.23
CA LEU A 121 -16.90 4.78 19.74
C LEU A 121 -16.41 4.07 21.01
N SER A 122 -17.14 4.21 22.10
CA SER A 122 -16.87 3.49 23.35
C SER A 122 -15.43 3.65 23.86
N GLY A 123 -14.88 4.86 23.79
CA GLY A 123 -13.52 5.15 24.24
C GLY A 123 -12.44 4.72 23.27
N ARG A 124 -12.79 4.28 22.08
CA ARG A 124 -11.87 3.92 21.02
C ARG A 124 -11.99 4.91 19.86
N ILE A 125 -10.88 5.10 19.18
CA ILE A 125 -10.77 6.01 18.03
C ILE A 125 -10.54 5.16 16.78
N TYR A 126 -11.35 5.39 15.75
CA TYR A 126 -11.13 4.81 14.44
C TYR A 126 -10.20 5.74 13.65
N ILE A 127 -9.03 5.23 13.33
CA ILE A 127 -7.96 5.99 12.66
C ILE A 127 -7.51 5.24 11.42
N THR A 128 -7.20 5.99 10.38
CA THR A 128 -6.56 5.43 9.19
C THR A 128 -5.25 6.16 8.91
N ARG A 129 -4.28 5.43 8.38
CA ARG A 129 -3.07 6.02 7.83
C ARG A 129 -2.95 5.58 6.39
N ASN A 130 -2.97 6.55 5.50
CA ASN A 130 -2.97 6.32 4.07
C ASN A 130 -1.57 6.58 3.52
N LEU A 131 -0.98 5.56 2.94
CA LEU A 131 0.32 5.63 2.29
C LEU A 131 0.09 5.50 0.80
N ILE A 132 0.49 6.51 0.04
CA ILE A 132 0.37 6.46 -1.42
C ILE A 132 1.78 6.35 -1.99
N PHE A 133 2.03 5.24 -2.68
CA PHE A 133 3.29 4.96 -3.34
C PHE A 133 3.15 5.19 -4.83
N LYS A 134 4.11 5.90 -5.38
CA LYS A 134 4.21 6.16 -6.81
C LYS A 134 5.38 5.38 -7.37
N GLN A 135 5.16 4.69 -8.48
CA GLN A 135 6.19 3.90 -9.13
C GLN A 135 6.08 4.01 -10.65
N ASP A 136 7.24 3.90 -11.29
CA ASP A 136 7.32 3.74 -12.72
C ASP A 136 7.62 2.27 -13.02
N ILE A 137 6.83 1.69 -13.88
CA ILE A 137 6.88 0.26 -14.22
C ILE A 137 7.26 0.10 -15.67
N PHE A 138 8.23 -0.77 -15.93
CA PHE A 138 8.66 -1.13 -17.27
C PHE A 138 8.21 -2.55 -17.58
N ILE A 139 7.62 -2.76 -18.75
CA ILE A 139 7.18 -4.09 -19.19
C ILE A 139 8.35 -4.74 -19.91
N THR A 140 8.86 -5.85 -19.35
CA THR A 140 10.06 -6.53 -19.86
C THR A 140 9.76 -7.67 -20.82
N SER A 141 8.51 -8.08 -20.93
CA SER A 141 8.13 -9.22 -21.77
C SER A 141 7.12 -8.85 -22.84
#